data_743378c95e8e402389855b8201441fa7
#
_entry.id   743378c95e8e402389855b8201441fa7
#
_cell.length_a   1.000
_cell.length_b   1.000
_cell.length_c   1.000
_cell.angle_alpha   90.00
_cell.angle_beta   90.00
_cell.angle_gamma   90.00
#
_symmetry.space_group_name_H-M   'P 1'
#
loop_
_entity.id
_entity.type
_entity.pdbx_description
1 polymer ?
#
loop_
_entity_poly.entity_id
_entity_poly.type
_entity_poly.pdbx_seq_one_letter_code
_entity_poly.pdbx_strand_id
1 'polypeptide(L)'
;MSTRYNYLKKIIRIIPVIILVELATIFCQPKTEEPPFFNIAFSEKIFVNINQNDATALTKVLTENLLENSPIKFKTGAPNIYSSIEELEESVKKEKNDLYVLLPEEFLHLEKLGLLEPIAVSSRNNSVYDVYKLIVSKESKIKDLKDLKGKKIQIGFSADGDNPHTWLDYLLYSKGLGKKEKYFEAIEVSDKSLPVLLKLYFGQADACIVSEDNLNLAAEMNPQLATSFITLEVSKPILRSVLADRKSKSDENKKLLLDNLLNLDKSSEGKQILTLFRIDKLLPFKKEYLQNSYEIIKRKK
;
A
#
# COMPACT_ATOMS: atom_id res chain seq x y z
N MET A 1 -73.24 -22.68 -43.33
CA MET A 1 -71.79 -22.87 -43.67
C MET A 1 -70.92 -21.59 -43.51
N SER A 2 -71.56 -20.41 -43.49
CA SER A 2 -70.85 -19.11 -43.46
C SER A 2 -70.21 -18.68 -42.13
N THR A 3 -70.76 -19.09 -40.98
CA THR A 3 -70.37 -18.60 -39.65
C THR A 3 -69.06 -19.22 -39.12
N ARG A 4 -68.76 -20.46 -39.52
CA ARG A 4 -67.50 -21.15 -39.12
C ARG A 4 -66.27 -20.61 -39.84
N TYR A 5 -66.41 -20.11 -41.03
CA TYR A 5 -65.33 -19.59 -41.86
C TYR A 5 -64.83 -18.21 -41.36
N ASN A 6 -65.72 -17.43 -40.79
CA ASN A 6 -65.35 -16.11 -40.19
C ASN A 6 -64.70 -16.24 -38.84
N TYR A 7 -64.94 -17.30 -38.04
CA TYR A 7 -64.24 -17.56 -36.78
C TYR A 7 -62.78 -18.00 -36.99
N LEU A 8 -62.57 -18.86 -37.99
CA LEU A 8 -61.18 -19.28 -38.32
C LEU A 8 -60.33 -18.13 -38.87
N LYS A 9 -60.84 -17.20 -39.63
CA LYS A 9 -60.10 -16.00 -40.08
C LYS A 9 -59.75 -15.03 -38.95
N LYS A 10 -60.60 -14.95 -37.90
CA LYS A 10 -60.30 -14.15 -36.70
C LYS A 10 -59.21 -14.79 -35.83
N ILE A 11 -59.22 -16.09 -35.68
CA ILE A 11 -58.20 -16.83 -34.90
C ILE A 11 -56.83 -16.77 -35.59
N ILE A 12 -56.75 -16.92 -36.91
CA ILE A 12 -55.50 -16.88 -37.67
C ILE A 12 -54.86 -15.47 -37.67
N ARG A 13 -55.65 -14.39 -37.45
CA ARG A 13 -55.13 -13.02 -37.32
C ARG A 13 -54.59 -12.67 -35.91
N ILE A 14 -55.02 -13.38 -34.86
CA ILE A 14 -54.63 -13.11 -33.48
C ILE A 14 -53.36 -13.88 -33.10
N ILE A 15 -53.15 -15.10 -33.64
CA ILE A 15 -51.99 -15.93 -33.36
C ILE A 15 -50.65 -15.24 -33.70
N PRO A 16 -50.44 -14.59 -34.87
CA PRO A 16 -49.16 -13.95 -35.13
C PRO A 16 -48.88 -12.71 -34.26
N VAL A 17 -49.92 -12.04 -33.74
CA VAL A 17 -49.76 -10.89 -32.83
C VAL A 17 -49.32 -11.34 -31.41
N ILE A 18 -49.85 -12.48 -30.93
CA ILE A 18 -49.45 -13.04 -29.64
C ILE A 18 -48.01 -13.56 -29.69
N ILE A 19 -47.62 -14.23 -30.77
CA ILE A 19 -46.25 -14.71 -30.97
C ILE A 19 -45.26 -13.53 -31.12
N LEU A 20 -45.66 -12.42 -31.72
CA LEU A 20 -44.81 -11.22 -31.83
C LEU A 20 -44.65 -10.49 -30.51
N VAL A 21 -45.64 -10.50 -29.63
CA VAL A 21 -45.55 -9.93 -28.27
C VAL A 21 -44.68 -10.80 -27.36
N GLU A 22 -44.78 -12.13 -27.43
CA GLU A 22 -43.89 -13.02 -26.67
C GLU A 22 -42.45 -12.96 -27.18
N LEU A 23 -42.19 -12.82 -28.48
CA LEU A 23 -40.85 -12.60 -29.02
C LEU A 23 -40.27 -11.23 -28.60
N ALA A 24 -41.09 -10.19 -28.49
CA ALA A 24 -40.65 -8.87 -28.04
C ALA A 24 -40.30 -8.84 -26.55
N THR A 25 -40.96 -9.68 -25.71
CA THR A 25 -40.63 -9.78 -24.28
C THR A 25 -39.33 -10.58 -24.02
N ILE A 26 -38.98 -11.52 -24.92
CA ILE A 26 -37.71 -12.25 -24.83
C ILE A 26 -36.50 -11.35 -25.22
N PHE A 27 -36.71 -10.37 -26.10
CA PHE A 27 -35.64 -9.40 -26.46
C PHE A 27 -35.49 -8.24 -25.50
N CYS A 28 -36.40 -8.07 -24.56
CA CYS A 28 -36.38 -6.97 -23.57
C CYS A 28 -36.11 -7.46 -22.14
N GLN A 29 -35.41 -8.60 -21.98
CA GLN A 29 -34.82 -8.88 -20.67
C GLN A 29 -33.69 -7.86 -20.48
N PRO A 30 -33.72 -7.07 -19.39
CA PRO A 30 -32.59 -6.25 -19.05
C PRO A 30 -31.39 -7.20 -18.91
N LYS A 31 -30.37 -6.99 -19.74
CA LYS A 31 -29.09 -7.66 -19.59
C LYS A 31 -28.68 -7.38 -18.16
N THR A 32 -28.80 -8.35 -17.28
CA THR A 32 -28.23 -8.25 -15.94
C THR A 32 -26.73 -8.16 -16.15
N GLU A 33 -26.22 -6.94 -16.24
CA GLU A 33 -24.77 -6.72 -16.29
C GLU A 33 -24.20 -7.37 -15.01
N GLU A 34 -23.31 -8.31 -15.23
CA GLU A 34 -22.59 -8.89 -14.09
C GLU A 34 -21.91 -7.77 -13.31
N PRO A 35 -21.96 -7.80 -11.96
CA PRO A 35 -21.29 -6.79 -11.18
C PRO A 35 -19.83 -6.66 -11.60
N PRO A 36 -19.30 -5.44 -11.80
CA PRO A 36 -17.92 -5.24 -12.17
C PRO A 36 -16.98 -5.75 -11.08
N PHE A 37 -15.78 -6.19 -11.46
CA PHE A 37 -14.75 -6.55 -10.52
C PHE A 37 -14.11 -5.29 -9.96
N PHE A 38 -13.75 -5.36 -8.66
CA PHE A 38 -12.92 -4.37 -8.00
C PHE A 38 -11.66 -5.06 -7.44
N ASN A 39 -10.51 -4.64 -7.93
CA ASN A 39 -9.24 -5.25 -7.60
C ASN A 39 -8.31 -4.23 -6.94
N ILE A 40 -7.68 -4.63 -5.83
CA ILE A 40 -6.67 -3.83 -5.14
C ILE A 40 -5.30 -4.48 -5.36
N ALA A 41 -4.33 -3.66 -5.75
CA ALA A 41 -2.92 -4.01 -5.83
C ALA A 41 -2.19 -3.54 -4.58
N PHE A 42 -1.30 -4.36 -4.08
CA PHE A 42 -0.41 -4.01 -2.97
C PHE A 42 1.05 -4.24 -3.38
N SER A 43 1.93 -3.34 -2.99
CA SER A 43 3.34 -3.66 -2.91
C SER A 43 3.57 -4.66 -1.78
N GLU A 44 4.34 -5.73 -2.03
CA GLU A 44 4.74 -6.70 -1.00
C GLU A 44 5.44 -6.02 0.17
N LYS A 45 6.19 -4.96 -0.08
CA LYS A 45 6.93 -4.18 0.93
C LYS A 45 6.05 -3.47 1.97
N ILE A 46 4.73 -3.41 1.75
CA ILE A 46 3.77 -2.92 2.76
C ILE A 46 3.61 -3.93 3.91
N PHE A 47 3.90 -5.22 3.67
CA PHE A 47 3.64 -6.32 4.59
C PHE A 47 4.90 -6.73 5.37
N VAL A 48 5.44 -5.84 6.18
CA VAL A 48 6.56 -6.19 7.08
C VAL A 48 6.08 -7.15 8.17
N ASN A 49 6.74 -8.29 8.32
CA ASN A 49 6.42 -9.34 9.31
C ASN A 49 5.03 -10.01 9.10
N ILE A 50 4.58 -10.08 7.86
CA ILE A 50 3.36 -10.79 7.48
C ILE A 50 3.73 -11.73 6.34
N ASN A 51 3.46 -13.03 6.50
CA ASN A 51 3.68 -13.96 5.39
C ASN A 51 2.65 -13.76 4.28
N GLN A 52 2.95 -14.26 3.09
CA GLN A 52 2.14 -14.04 1.89
C GLN A 52 0.68 -14.54 2.03
N ASN A 53 0.45 -15.65 2.75
CA ASN A 53 -0.91 -16.17 2.94
C ASN A 53 -1.72 -15.24 3.84
N ASP A 54 -1.13 -14.77 4.94
CA ASP A 54 -1.77 -13.83 5.85
C ASP A 54 -2.00 -12.47 5.18
N ALA A 55 -1.03 -11.98 4.39
CA ALA A 55 -1.18 -10.77 3.59
C ALA A 55 -2.35 -10.89 2.59
N THR A 56 -2.46 -12.03 1.92
CA THR A 56 -3.57 -12.31 0.99
C THR A 56 -4.92 -12.34 1.73
N ALA A 57 -5.00 -13.00 2.89
CA ALA A 57 -6.23 -13.04 3.69
C ALA A 57 -6.61 -11.63 4.18
N LEU A 58 -5.64 -10.87 4.69
CA LEU A 58 -5.84 -9.50 5.17
C LEU A 58 -6.38 -8.57 4.07
N THR A 59 -5.75 -8.61 2.90
CA THR A 59 -6.15 -7.78 1.76
C THR A 59 -7.53 -8.14 1.23
N LYS A 60 -7.91 -9.42 1.29
CA LYS A 60 -9.26 -9.88 0.95
C LYS A 60 -10.30 -9.28 1.92
N VAL A 61 -10.06 -9.39 3.23
CA VAL A 61 -10.96 -8.81 4.24
C VAL A 61 -11.10 -7.30 4.08
N LEU A 62 -10.00 -6.58 3.80
CA LEU A 62 -10.05 -5.14 3.51
C LEU A 62 -10.94 -4.85 2.30
N THR A 63 -10.74 -5.58 1.20
CA THR A 63 -11.50 -5.37 -0.04
C THR A 63 -12.98 -5.62 0.16
N GLU A 64 -13.35 -6.71 0.84
CA GLU A 64 -14.73 -7.06 1.15
C GLU A 64 -15.38 -5.97 2.02
N ASN A 65 -14.71 -5.50 3.07
CA ASN A 65 -15.22 -4.44 3.96
C ASN A 65 -15.40 -3.10 3.22
N LEU A 66 -14.48 -2.72 2.34
CA LEU A 66 -14.61 -1.50 1.53
C LEU A 66 -15.83 -1.51 0.61
N LEU A 67 -16.21 -2.69 0.12
CA LEU A 67 -17.30 -2.84 -0.84
C LEU A 67 -18.64 -3.15 -0.20
N GLU A 68 -18.67 -3.61 1.05
CA GLU A 68 -19.89 -4.00 1.78
C GLU A 68 -20.91 -2.86 1.86
N ASN A 69 -20.43 -1.65 2.07
CA ASN A 69 -21.25 -0.43 2.16
C ASN A 69 -21.37 0.33 0.83
N SER A 70 -20.94 -0.28 -0.28
CA SER A 70 -21.05 0.33 -1.60
C SER A 70 -22.47 0.16 -2.16
N PRO A 71 -23.12 1.22 -2.68
CA PRO A 71 -24.39 1.09 -3.39
C PRO A 71 -24.25 0.31 -4.70
N ILE A 72 -23.04 0.21 -5.23
CA ILE A 72 -22.72 -0.61 -6.41
C ILE A 72 -22.22 -1.96 -5.90
N LYS A 73 -22.87 -3.03 -6.33
CA LYS A 73 -22.38 -4.39 -6.07
C LYS A 73 -21.17 -4.64 -6.96
N PHE A 74 -20.03 -4.91 -6.34
CA PHE A 74 -18.82 -5.36 -7.01
C PHE A 74 -18.58 -6.84 -6.73
N LYS A 75 -17.96 -7.54 -7.68
CA LYS A 75 -17.29 -8.81 -7.41
C LYS A 75 -15.86 -8.50 -6.94
N THR A 76 -15.43 -9.12 -5.86
CA THR A 76 -14.04 -9.02 -5.41
C THR A 76 -13.20 -10.06 -6.14
N GLY A 77 -12.12 -9.63 -6.77
CA GLY A 77 -11.06 -10.52 -7.23
C GLY A 77 -10.16 -10.96 -6.08
N ALA A 78 -9.26 -11.91 -6.35
CA ALA A 78 -8.16 -12.17 -5.44
C ALA A 78 -7.27 -10.91 -5.35
N PRO A 79 -6.82 -10.51 -4.15
CA PRO A 79 -5.91 -9.37 -4.03
C PRO A 79 -4.59 -9.66 -4.74
N ASN A 80 -4.06 -8.66 -5.42
CA ASN A 80 -2.83 -8.75 -6.16
C ASN A 80 -1.68 -8.16 -5.35
N ILE A 81 -0.75 -9.00 -4.91
CA ILE A 81 0.47 -8.57 -4.21
C ILE A 81 1.63 -8.68 -5.20
N TYR A 82 2.32 -7.57 -5.42
CA TYR A 82 3.42 -7.45 -6.38
C TYR A 82 4.76 -7.30 -5.65
N SER A 83 5.74 -8.08 -6.07
CA SER A 83 7.07 -8.13 -5.43
C SER A 83 8.07 -7.15 -6.06
N SER A 84 7.81 -6.70 -7.29
CA SER A 84 8.72 -5.82 -8.03
C SER A 84 8.01 -4.61 -8.63
N ILE A 85 8.80 -3.58 -8.94
CA ILE A 85 8.30 -2.36 -9.58
C ILE A 85 7.90 -2.64 -11.03
N GLU A 86 8.55 -3.59 -11.70
CA GLU A 86 8.25 -4.01 -13.06
C GLU A 86 6.86 -4.66 -13.14
N GLU A 87 6.53 -5.53 -12.18
CA GLU A 87 5.21 -6.16 -12.09
C GLU A 87 4.12 -5.12 -11.82
N LEU A 88 4.37 -4.17 -10.89
CA LEU A 88 3.47 -3.06 -10.62
C LEU A 88 3.25 -2.20 -11.86
N GLU A 89 4.33 -1.83 -12.57
CA GLU A 89 4.25 -1.04 -13.80
C GLU A 89 3.45 -1.76 -14.90
N GLU A 90 3.67 -3.06 -15.08
CA GLU A 90 2.89 -3.87 -16.02
C GLU A 90 1.42 -3.93 -15.64
N SER A 91 1.12 -4.08 -14.33
CA SER A 91 -0.26 -4.13 -13.85
C SER A 91 -1.00 -2.81 -14.06
N VAL A 92 -0.30 -1.66 -13.91
CA VAL A 92 -0.87 -0.32 -14.19
C VAL A 92 -1.13 -0.16 -15.70
N LYS A 93 -0.15 -0.51 -16.55
CA LYS A 93 -0.28 -0.42 -18.01
C LYS A 93 -1.40 -1.31 -18.57
N LYS A 94 -1.61 -2.48 -17.98
CA LYS A 94 -2.65 -3.44 -18.36
C LYS A 94 -3.98 -3.21 -17.63
N GLU A 95 -4.08 -2.14 -16.85
CA GLU A 95 -5.29 -1.78 -16.11
C GLU A 95 -5.88 -2.91 -15.25
N LYS A 96 -5.01 -3.74 -14.67
CA LYS A 96 -5.42 -4.96 -13.93
C LYS A 96 -6.11 -4.65 -12.60
N ASN A 97 -5.81 -3.50 -11.99
CA ASN A 97 -6.30 -3.13 -10.67
C ASN A 97 -6.92 -1.74 -10.67
N ASP A 98 -7.79 -1.52 -9.72
CA ASP A 98 -8.51 -0.27 -9.55
C ASP A 98 -7.85 0.66 -8.53
N LEU A 99 -7.30 0.09 -7.47
CA LEU A 99 -6.61 0.78 -6.39
C LEU A 99 -5.23 0.19 -6.18
N TYR A 100 -4.26 1.02 -5.85
CA TYR A 100 -2.87 0.65 -5.60
C TYR A 100 -2.43 1.17 -4.24
N VAL A 101 -1.88 0.30 -3.40
CA VAL A 101 -1.26 0.63 -2.10
C VAL A 101 0.25 0.48 -2.25
N LEU A 102 0.96 1.60 -2.25
CA LEU A 102 2.34 1.70 -2.71
C LEU A 102 3.23 2.40 -1.67
N LEU A 103 4.52 2.10 -1.69
CA LEU A 103 5.52 2.96 -1.07
C LEU A 103 5.70 4.26 -1.88
N PRO A 104 6.15 5.36 -1.27
CA PRO A 104 6.34 6.63 -1.98
C PRO A 104 7.27 6.53 -3.19
N GLU A 105 8.34 5.72 -3.13
CA GLU A 105 9.26 5.52 -4.24
C GLU A 105 8.58 4.84 -5.43
N GLU A 106 7.79 3.81 -5.15
CA GLU A 106 7.02 3.09 -6.17
C GLU A 106 5.97 3.98 -6.81
N PHE A 107 5.22 4.74 -5.98
CA PHE A 107 4.24 5.69 -6.50
C PHE A 107 4.90 6.75 -7.41
N LEU A 108 6.00 7.37 -6.98
CA LEU A 108 6.72 8.38 -7.77
C LEU A 108 7.34 7.81 -9.06
N HIS A 109 7.65 6.50 -9.09
CA HIS A 109 8.03 5.82 -10.33
C HIS A 109 6.84 5.68 -11.28
N LEU A 110 5.70 5.19 -10.77
CA LEU A 110 4.49 4.89 -11.56
C LEU A 110 3.70 6.16 -11.94
N GLU A 111 3.78 7.23 -11.16
CA GLU A 111 3.15 8.53 -11.46
C GLU A 111 3.53 9.05 -12.86
N LYS A 112 4.76 8.75 -13.31
CA LYS A 112 5.27 9.14 -14.62
C LYS A 112 4.50 8.52 -15.79
N LEU A 113 3.80 7.41 -15.57
CA LEU A 113 2.93 6.79 -16.57
C LEU A 113 1.68 7.64 -16.82
N GLY A 114 1.34 8.57 -15.91
CA GLY A 114 0.18 9.44 -16.03
C GLY A 114 -1.16 8.73 -15.82
N LEU A 115 -1.16 7.45 -15.39
CA LEU A 115 -2.34 6.58 -15.28
C LEU A 115 -2.90 6.47 -13.86
N LEU A 116 -2.12 6.89 -12.83
CA LEU A 116 -2.51 6.86 -11.43
C LEU A 116 -2.74 8.26 -10.87
N GLU A 117 -3.62 8.35 -9.89
CA GLU A 117 -3.93 9.54 -9.11
C GLU A 117 -3.87 9.21 -7.61
N PRO A 118 -3.06 9.91 -6.80
CA PRO A 118 -3.00 9.66 -5.38
C PRO A 118 -4.26 10.19 -4.70
N ILE A 119 -4.92 9.36 -3.90
CA ILE A 119 -6.20 9.71 -3.26
C ILE A 119 -6.12 9.77 -1.73
N ALA A 120 -5.31 8.90 -1.12
CA ALA A 120 -5.19 8.83 0.33
C ALA A 120 -3.76 8.45 0.76
N VAL A 121 -3.49 8.60 2.05
CA VAL A 121 -2.25 8.22 2.72
C VAL A 121 -2.55 7.55 4.05
N SER A 122 -1.70 6.63 4.48
CA SER A 122 -1.82 6.00 5.80
C SER A 122 -1.29 6.91 6.91
N SER A 123 -1.94 6.87 8.07
CA SER A 123 -1.55 7.59 9.29
C SER A 123 -1.40 6.62 10.46
N ARG A 124 -0.35 6.84 11.28
CA ARG A 124 -0.12 6.15 12.54
C ARG A 124 0.36 7.17 13.57
N ASN A 125 -0.13 7.09 14.81
CA ASN A 125 0.19 8.04 15.88
C ASN A 125 -0.01 9.52 15.44
N ASN A 126 -1.13 9.78 14.70
CA ASN A 126 -1.45 11.08 14.10
C ASN A 126 -0.40 11.64 13.12
N SER A 127 0.54 10.82 12.63
CA SER A 127 1.54 11.18 11.61
C SER A 127 1.36 10.35 10.34
N VAL A 128 1.48 10.97 9.17
CA VAL A 128 1.57 10.29 7.88
C VAL A 128 3.01 9.88 7.54
N TYR A 129 3.97 10.27 8.40
CA TYR A 129 5.39 10.10 8.17
C TYR A 129 6.02 9.12 9.14
N ASP A 130 7.09 8.47 8.69
CA ASP A 130 8.09 7.82 9.52
C ASP A 130 9.37 8.66 9.52
N VAL A 131 10.06 8.69 10.66
CA VAL A 131 11.40 9.26 10.81
C VAL A 131 12.33 8.12 11.19
N TYR A 132 13.42 7.95 10.43
CA TYR A 132 14.41 6.92 10.67
C TYR A 132 15.66 7.49 11.33
N LYS A 133 16.24 6.72 12.24
CA LYS A 133 17.49 7.06 12.93
C LYS A 133 18.54 5.99 12.65
N LEU A 134 19.72 6.43 12.23
CA LEU A 134 20.93 5.61 12.20
C LEU A 134 21.62 5.78 13.54
N ILE A 135 21.69 4.72 14.32
CA ILE A 135 22.23 4.72 15.68
C ILE A 135 23.38 3.73 15.83
N VAL A 136 24.27 4.03 16.77
CA VAL A 136 25.40 3.21 17.16
C VAL A 136 25.46 3.09 18.68
N SER A 137 26.20 2.10 19.20
CA SER A 137 26.45 2.02 20.64
C SER A 137 27.25 3.23 21.13
N LYS A 138 26.87 3.78 22.29
CA LYS A 138 27.58 4.88 22.95
C LYS A 138 29.02 4.49 23.32
N GLU A 139 29.28 3.21 23.54
CA GLU A 139 30.61 2.67 23.88
C GLU A 139 31.46 2.42 22.62
N SER A 140 30.88 2.52 21.42
CA SER A 140 31.61 2.37 20.17
C SER A 140 32.53 3.56 19.90
N LYS A 141 33.55 3.34 19.07
CA LYS A 141 34.44 4.42 18.59
C LYS A 141 33.88 5.13 17.35
N ILE A 142 32.66 4.76 16.90
CA ILE A 142 32.01 5.29 15.72
C ILE A 142 31.42 6.66 16.06
N LYS A 143 31.86 7.71 15.36
CA LYS A 143 31.43 9.10 15.61
C LYS A 143 30.67 9.69 14.43
N ASP A 144 30.91 9.18 13.23
CA ASP A 144 30.25 9.65 12.03
C ASP A 144 30.00 8.50 11.03
N LEU A 145 29.29 8.82 9.94
CA LEU A 145 28.95 7.84 8.93
C LEU A 145 30.18 7.21 8.25
N LYS A 146 31.34 7.90 8.18
CA LYS A 146 32.55 7.39 7.51
C LYS A 146 33.17 6.24 8.30
N ASP A 147 33.02 6.24 9.61
CA ASP A 147 33.53 5.19 10.50
C ASP A 147 32.77 3.87 10.30
N LEU A 148 31.62 3.91 9.61
CA LEU A 148 30.79 2.74 9.30
C LEU A 148 31.25 1.99 8.02
N LYS A 149 32.29 2.47 7.31
CA LYS A 149 32.79 1.75 6.13
C LYS A 149 33.32 0.37 6.53
N GLY A 150 32.85 -0.67 5.83
CA GLY A 150 33.20 -2.07 6.11
C GLY A 150 32.65 -2.61 7.44
N LYS A 151 31.61 -1.97 8.00
CA LYS A 151 30.91 -2.37 9.22
C LYS A 151 29.61 -3.10 8.91
N LYS A 152 29.06 -3.78 9.92
CA LYS A 152 27.78 -4.49 9.85
C LYS A 152 26.66 -3.61 10.34
N ILE A 153 25.65 -3.41 9.49
CA ILE A 153 24.47 -2.64 9.83
C ILE A 153 23.23 -3.53 9.87
N GLN A 154 22.34 -3.27 10.81
CA GLN A 154 21.03 -3.90 10.92
C GLN A 154 19.94 -2.89 10.58
N ILE A 155 18.89 -3.33 9.89
CA ILE A 155 17.70 -2.51 9.65
C ILE A 155 16.51 -3.20 10.31
N GLY A 156 15.89 -2.52 11.26
CA GLY A 156 14.82 -3.08 12.08
C GLY A 156 13.43 -2.67 11.61
N PHE A 157 12.50 -3.63 11.63
CA PHE A 157 11.12 -3.48 11.16
C PHE A 157 11.07 -2.97 9.72
N SER A 158 11.65 -3.74 8.83
CA SER A 158 11.90 -3.38 7.43
C SER A 158 11.73 -4.60 6.55
N ALA A 159 11.36 -4.37 5.30
CA ALA A 159 11.45 -5.29 4.18
C ALA A 159 12.51 -4.79 3.20
N ASP A 160 13.10 -5.67 2.43
CA ASP A 160 14.11 -5.29 1.44
C ASP A 160 13.57 -4.24 0.45
N GLY A 161 14.32 -3.14 0.34
CA GLY A 161 14.01 -2.06 -0.60
C GLY A 161 12.84 -1.15 -0.18
N ASP A 162 12.45 -1.15 1.10
CA ASP A 162 11.45 -0.21 1.65
C ASP A 162 12.03 1.18 2.00
N ASN A 163 11.25 2.01 2.69
CA ASN A 163 11.64 3.38 3.02
C ASN A 163 12.98 3.51 3.77
N PRO A 164 13.34 2.69 4.79
CA PRO A 164 14.66 2.76 5.44
C PRO A 164 15.81 2.49 4.47
N HIS A 165 15.66 1.53 3.55
CA HIS A 165 16.65 1.26 2.51
C HIS A 165 16.80 2.42 1.53
N THR A 166 15.69 3.00 1.09
CA THR A 166 15.68 4.17 0.23
C THR A 166 16.38 5.37 0.91
N TRP A 167 16.12 5.57 2.20
CA TRP A 167 16.80 6.61 2.96
C TRP A 167 18.30 6.34 3.12
N LEU A 168 18.72 5.11 3.40
CA LEU A 168 20.13 4.74 3.51
C LEU A 168 20.88 4.99 2.19
N ASP A 169 20.30 4.61 1.06
CA ASP A 169 20.86 4.89 -0.27
C ASP A 169 21.04 6.40 -0.50
N TYR A 170 20.01 7.19 -0.17
CA TYR A 170 20.08 8.64 -0.25
C TYR A 170 21.16 9.23 0.65
N LEU A 171 21.25 8.75 1.91
CA LEU A 171 22.21 9.23 2.89
C LEU A 171 23.64 9.01 2.40
N LEU A 172 23.97 7.81 1.93
CA LEU A 172 25.30 7.49 1.39
C LEU A 172 25.58 8.30 0.12
N TYR A 173 24.63 8.40 -0.78
CA TYR A 173 24.77 9.20 -2.01
C TYR A 173 25.03 10.66 -1.70
N SER A 174 24.26 11.26 -0.79
CA SER A 174 24.37 12.68 -0.41
C SER A 174 25.71 13.04 0.23
N LYS A 175 26.38 12.07 0.83
CA LYS A 175 27.71 12.21 1.46
C LYS A 175 28.85 11.77 0.52
N GLY A 176 28.56 11.33 -0.71
CA GLY A 176 29.55 10.85 -1.68
C GLY A 176 30.22 9.52 -1.30
N LEU A 177 29.53 8.67 -0.51
CA LEU A 177 30.09 7.43 0.04
C LEU A 177 29.82 6.20 -0.85
N GLY A 178 29.08 6.36 -1.95
CA GLY A 178 28.80 5.30 -2.92
C GLY A 178 27.60 4.42 -2.54
N LYS A 179 27.55 3.22 -3.09
CA LYS A 179 26.44 2.28 -2.90
C LYS A 179 26.58 1.51 -1.59
N LYS A 180 25.46 1.26 -0.90
CA LYS A 180 25.41 0.57 0.40
C LYS A 180 26.02 -0.83 0.37
N GLU A 181 25.84 -1.58 -0.73
CA GLU A 181 26.36 -2.94 -0.92
C GLU A 181 27.90 -2.99 -0.98
N LYS A 182 28.53 -1.87 -1.35
CA LYS A 182 30.00 -1.70 -1.40
C LYS A 182 30.56 -0.99 -0.17
N TYR A 183 29.69 -0.31 0.55
CA TYR A 183 30.06 0.51 1.69
C TYR A 183 30.10 -0.31 2.98
N PHE A 184 29.07 -1.12 3.23
CA PHE A 184 28.98 -1.98 4.40
C PHE A 184 29.54 -3.37 4.12
N GLU A 185 30.05 -4.04 5.15
CA GLU A 185 30.41 -5.47 5.09
C GLU A 185 29.16 -6.33 4.93
N ALA A 186 28.11 -6.01 5.72
CA ALA A 186 26.83 -6.70 5.66
C ALA A 186 25.69 -5.74 6.04
N ILE A 187 24.55 -5.93 5.39
CA ILE A 187 23.28 -5.31 5.73
C ILE A 187 22.30 -6.42 6.03
N GLU A 188 21.89 -6.54 7.28
CA GLU A 188 20.92 -7.52 7.73
C GLU A 188 19.59 -6.84 8.04
N VAL A 189 18.48 -7.44 7.58
CA VAL A 189 17.13 -6.93 7.78
C VAL A 189 16.39 -7.79 8.79
N SER A 190 15.61 -7.18 9.65
CA SER A 190 14.73 -7.88 10.59
C SER A 190 13.34 -7.28 10.54
N ASP A 191 12.34 -8.14 10.55
CA ASP A 191 10.91 -7.81 10.70
C ASP A 191 10.55 -7.24 12.08
N LYS A 192 11.51 -7.20 13.03
CA LYS A 192 11.34 -6.70 14.39
C LYS A 192 12.44 -5.72 14.77
N SER A 193 12.09 -4.61 15.41
CA SER A 193 13.06 -3.59 15.85
C SER A 193 13.80 -3.98 17.13
N LEU A 194 13.13 -4.60 18.09
CA LEU A 194 13.76 -4.91 19.39
C LEU A 194 14.96 -5.87 19.28
N PRO A 195 14.91 -6.98 18.52
CA PRO A 195 16.09 -7.83 18.33
C PRO A 195 17.28 -7.08 17.71
N VAL A 196 17.03 -6.15 16.79
CA VAL A 196 18.07 -5.33 16.15
C VAL A 196 18.74 -4.40 17.18
N LEU A 197 17.93 -3.74 18.01
CA LEU A 197 18.44 -2.90 19.10
C LEU A 197 19.25 -3.70 20.14
N LEU A 198 18.80 -4.91 20.46
CA LEU A 198 19.54 -5.80 21.38
C LEU A 198 20.87 -6.27 20.77
N LYS A 199 20.90 -6.63 19.48
CA LYS A 199 22.16 -6.96 18.79
C LYS A 199 23.16 -5.79 18.84
N LEU A 200 22.69 -4.56 18.62
CA LEU A 200 23.52 -3.36 18.76
C LEU A 200 24.00 -3.16 20.21
N TYR A 201 23.10 -3.33 21.18
CA TYR A 201 23.40 -3.19 22.60
C TYR A 201 24.49 -4.17 23.08
N PHE A 202 24.43 -5.42 22.60
CA PHE A 202 25.42 -6.47 22.95
C PHE A 202 26.64 -6.50 22.01
N GLY A 203 26.84 -5.51 21.15
CA GLY A 203 28.00 -5.41 20.26
C GLY A 203 28.03 -6.45 19.13
N GLN A 204 26.89 -7.05 18.79
CA GLN A 204 26.77 -8.01 17.67
C GLN A 204 26.52 -7.32 16.33
N ALA A 205 26.24 -6.03 16.34
CA ALA A 205 26.15 -5.14 15.18
C ALA A 205 26.91 -3.86 15.49
N ASP A 206 27.42 -3.20 14.45
CA ASP A 206 28.14 -1.92 14.58
C ASP A 206 27.19 -0.73 14.59
N ALA A 207 26.10 -0.82 13.83
CA ALA A 207 25.06 0.21 13.72
C ALA A 207 23.70 -0.42 13.43
N CYS A 208 22.62 0.34 13.67
CA CYS A 208 21.31 -0.02 13.15
C CYS A 208 20.49 1.18 12.68
N ILE A 209 19.55 0.91 11.79
CA ILE A 209 18.49 1.84 11.39
C ILE A 209 17.17 1.33 11.97
N VAL A 210 16.47 2.22 12.65
CA VAL A 210 15.13 1.97 13.21
C VAL A 210 14.29 3.24 13.06
N SER A 211 12.97 3.08 13.02
CA SER A 211 12.07 4.24 13.10
C SER A 211 12.12 4.85 14.51
N GLU A 212 11.92 6.16 14.59
CA GLU A 212 11.85 6.89 15.86
C GLU A 212 10.78 6.31 16.79
N ASP A 213 9.60 5.98 16.28
CA ASP A 213 8.52 5.36 17.05
C ASP A 213 8.95 4.04 17.69
N ASN A 214 9.62 3.18 16.91
CA ASN A 214 10.09 1.89 17.42
C ASN A 214 11.24 2.03 18.43
N LEU A 215 12.11 3.02 18.25
CA LEU A 215 13.16 3.32 19.22
C LEU A 215 12.58 3.82 20.54
N ASN A 216 11.60 4.73 20.47
CA ASN A 216 10.91 5.25 21.64
C ASN A 216 10.15 4.15 22.39
N LEU A 217 9.41 3.31 21.68
CA LEU A 217 8.72 2.17 22.28
C LEU A 217 9.69 1.19 22.98
N ALA A 218 10.83 0.90 22.35
CA ALA A 218 11.84 0.04 22.97
C ALA A 218 12.46 0.68 24.21
N ALA A 219 12.64 2.01 24.21
CA ALA A 219 13.16 2.77 25.36
C ALA A 219 12.15 2.82 26.52
N GLU A 220 10.84 2.91 26.24
CA GLU A 220 9.79 2.81 27.25
C GLU A 220 9.77 1.42 27.91
N MET A 221 9.92 0.36 27.12
CA MET A 221 9.95 -1.02 27.62
C MET A 221 11.26 -1.36 28.37
N ASN A 222 12.39 -0.76 27.96
CA ASN A 222 13.71 -0.94 28.57
C ASN A 222 14.48 0.40 28.58
N PRO A 223 14.41 1.17 29.69
CA PRO A 223 15.07 2.47 29.80
C PRO A 223 16.60 2.45 29.60
N GLN A 224 17.27 1.31 29.78
CA GLN A 224 18.71 1.19 29.52
C GLN A 224 19.03 1.39 28.04
N LEU A 225 18.14 0.95 27.13
CA LEU A 225 18.33 1.16 25.69
C LEU A 225 18.31 2.65 25.33
N ALA A 226 17.50 3.46 26.00
CA ALA A 226 17.41 4.90 25.76
C ALA A 226 18.76 5.63 25.94
N THR A 227 19.59 5.16 26.86
CA THR A 227 20.87 5.80 27.24
C THR A 227 22.11 5.16 26.60
N SER A 228 21.93 4.02 25.92
CA SER A 228 23.02 3.21 25.38
C SER A 228 23.41 3.53 23.95
N PHE A 229 22.62 4.35 23.26
CA PHE A 229 22.82 4.64 21.84
C PHE A 229 23.12 6.11 21.57
N ILE A 230 23.86 6.35 20.50
CA ILE A 230 24.10 7.68 19.90
C ILE A 230 23.45 7.67 18.51
N THR A 231 22.69 8.71 18.22
CA THR A 231 22.14 8.93 16.86
C THR A 231 23.20 9.64 16.02
N LEU A 232 23.63 9.01 14.94
CA LEU A 232 24.55 9.59 13.96
C LEU A 232 23.82 10.42 12.93
N GLU A 233 22.71 9.93 12.41
CA GLU A 233 21.92 10.60 11.37
C GLU A 233 20.43 10.39 11.63
N VAL A 234 19.63 11.38 11.20
CA VAL A 234 18.17 11.36 11.29
C VAL A 234 17.60 11.68 9.91
N SER A 235 16.62 10.91 9.48
CA SER A 235 15.95 11.20 8.21
C SER A 235 15.05 12.44 8.33
N LYS A 236 14.81 13.12 7.18
CA LYS A 236 13.60 13.92 7.06
C LYS A 236 12.39 13.01 7.24
N PRO A 237 11.21 13.55 7.65
CA PRO A 237 9.97 12.79 7.65
C PRO A 237 9.67 12.22 6.27
N ILE A 238 9.54 10.89 6.16
CA ILE A 238 9.27 10.16 4.91
C ILE A 238 7.84 9.67 4.95
N LEU A 239 7.06 9.93 3.90
CA LEU A 239 5.69 9.46 3.79
C LEU A 239 5.65 7.93 3.89
N ARG A 240 4.69 7.39 4.66
CA ARG A 240 4.61 5.95 4.95
C ARG A 240 4.14 5.15 3.75
N SER A 241 2.99 5.51 3.20
CA SER A 241 2.42 4.87 2.00
C SER A 241 1.49 5.81 1.25
N VAL A 242 1.23 5.48 -0.01
CA VAL A 242 0.31 6.19 -0.90
C VAL A 242 -0.74 5.20 -1.40
N LEU A 243 -2.01 5.58 -1.28
CA LEU A 243 -3.11 4.91 -1.96
C LEU A 243 -3.40 5.71 -3.23
N ALA A 244 -3.30 5.04 -4.37
CA ALA A 244 -3.52 5.65 -5.67
C ALA A 244 -4.62 4.94 -6.44
N ASP A 245 -5.55 5.70 -7.00
CA ASP A 245 -6.62 5.22 -7.88
C ASP A 245 -6.24 5.33 -9.35
N ARG A 246 -6.87 4.52 -10.18
CA ARG A 246 -6.71 4.59 -11.62
C ARG A 246 -7.52 5.76 -12.18
N LYS A 247 -6.90 6.60 -13.03
CA LYS A 247 -7.53 7.83 -13.56
C LYS A 247 -8.77 7.62 -14.43
N SER A 248 -9.03 6.41 -14.92
CA SER A 248 -10.11 6.10 -15.87
C SER A 248 -11.48 5.92 -15.25
N LYS A 249 -11.63 6.01 -13.92
CA LYS A 249 -12.94 5.81 -13.25
C LYS A 249 -13.82 7.06 -13.28
N SER A 250 -15.14 6.86 -13.16
CA SER A 250 -16.09 7.94 -12.97
C SER A 250 -15.86 8.64 -11.63
N ASP A 251 -16.03 9.96 -11.56
CA ASP A 251 -15.83 10.76 -10.36
C ASP A 251 -16.73 10.33 -9.19
N GLU A 252 -17.93 9.83 -9.47
CA GLU A 252 -18.88 9.37 -8.45
C GLU A 252 -18.37 8.10 -7.73
N ASN A 253 -17.85 7.12 -8.49
CA ASN A 253 -17.30 5.89 -7.93
C ASN A 253 -16.01 6.16 -7.14
N LYS A 254 -15.18 7.10 -7.58
CA LYS A 254 -13.97 7.54 -6.87
C LYS A 254 -14.32 8.18 -5.54
N LYS A 255 -15.29 9.09 -5.53
CA LYS A 255 -15.73 9.76 -4.31
C LYS A 255 -16.23 8.76 -3.28
N LEU A 256 -17.09 7.82 -3.70
CA LEU A 256 -17.60 6.79 -2.80
C LEU A 256 -16.50 5.91 -2.21
N LEU A 257 -15.56 5.46 -3.06
CA LEU A 257 -14.40 4.67 -2.63
C LEU A 257 -13.57 5.45 -1.60
N LEU A 258 -13.28 6.71 -1.88
CA LEU A 258 -12.52 7.57 -0.99
C LEU A 258 -13.25 7.78 0.34
N ASP A 259 -14.55 8.03 0.31
CA ASP A 259 -15.36 8.19 1.53
C ASP A 259 -15.34 6.90 2.37
N ASN A 260 -15.46 5.71 1.78
CA ASN A 260 -15.37 4.44 2.48
C ASN A 260 -13.97 4.22 3.09
N LEU A 261 -12.90 4.50 2.34
CA LEU A 261 -11.52 4.41 2.82
C LEU A 261 -11.28 5.35 4.02
N LEU A 262 -11.71 6.59 3.93
CA LEU A 262 -11.50 7.60 4.98
C LEU A 262 -12.36 7.37 6.24
N ASN A 263 -13.38 6.53 6.15
CA ASN A 263 -14.27 6.20 7.25
C ASN A 263 -14.01 4.79 7.85
N LEU A 264 -12.99 4.06 7.40
CA LEU A 264 -12.64 2.75 7.96
C LEU A 264 -12.45 2.79 9.49
N ASP A 265 -11.86 3.86 10.02
CA ASP A 265 -11.66 4.05 11.46
C ASP A 265 -12.95 4.29 12.26
N LYS A 266 -14.11 4.39 11.63
CA LYS A 266 -15.40 4.63 12.29
C LYS A 266 -16.11 3.34 12.71
N SER A 267 -15.83 2.21 12.05
CA SER A 267 -16.38 0.91 12.41
C SER A 267 -15.41 0.08 13.25
N SER A 268 -15.94 -0.91 13.97
CA SER A 268 -15.14 -1.85 14.76
C SER A 268 -14.27 -2.72 13.86
N GLU A 269 -14.86 -3.21 12.79
CA GLU A 269 -14.24 -4.08 11.77
C GLU A 269 -13.14 -3.31 11.02
N GLY A 270 -13.42 -2.08 10.61
CA GLY A 270 -12.45 -1.22 9.96
C GLY A 270 -11.24 -0.90 10.85
N LYS A 271 -11.45 -0.63 12.16
CA LYS A 271 -10.34 -0.47 13.12
C LYS A 271 -9.49 -1.72 13.24
N GLN A 272 -10.09 -2.90 13.27
CA GLN A 272 -9.35 -4.17 13.31
C GLN A 272 -8.49 -4.31 12.04
N ILE A 273 -9.06 -4.04 10.87
CA ILE A 273 -8.33 -4.07 9.60
C ILE A 273 -7.14 -3.08 9.64
N LEU A 274 -7.37 -1.83 10.02
CA LEU A 274 -6.31 -0.81 10.13
C LEU A 274 -5.19 -1.25 11.09
N THR A 275 -5.56 -1.86 12.22
CA THR A 275 -4.60 -2.39 13.20
C THR A 275 -3.70 -3.48 12.59
N LEU A 276 -4.24 -4.35 11.74
CA LEU A 276 -3.46 -5.38 11.06
C LEU A 276 -2.47 -4.76 10.05
N PHE A 277 -2.81 -3.63 9.43
CA PHE A 277 -1.87 -2.83 8.62
C PHE A 277 -0.98 -1.90 9.47
N ARG A 278 -1.12 -1.92 10.81
CA ARG A 278 -0.37 -1.07 11.75
C ARG A 278 -0.50 0.43 11.47
N ILE A 279 -1.69 0.84 11.13
CA ILE A 279 -2.11 2.22 10.92
C ILE A 279 -3.38 2.50 11.71
N ASP A 280 -3.64 3.75 12.03
CA ASP A 280 -4.81 4.16 12.81
C ASP A 280 -5.96 4.59 11.90
N LYS A 281 -5.65 5.23 10.80
CA LYS A 281 -6.61 5.76 9.83
C LYS A 281 -5.98 6.06 8.48
N LEU A 282 -6.82 6.32 7.49
CA LEU A 282 -6.45 6.90 6.22
C LEU A 282 -6.83 8.38 6.20
N LEU A 283 -6.01 9.20 5.55
CA LEU A 283 -6.23 10.64 5.38
C LEU A 283 -6.24 11.00 3.90
N PRO A 284 -7.01 12.03 3.48
CA PRO A 284 -6.94 12.54 2.12
C PRO A 284 -5.50 12.89 1.72
N PHE A 285 -5.12 12.55 0.52
CA PHE A 285 -3.81 12.91 -0.01
C PHE A 285 -3.66 14.43 -0.12
N LYS A 286 -2.45 14.91 0.22
CA LYS A 286 -2.02 16.27 -0.05
C LYS A 286 -0.64 16.25 -0.71
N LYS A 287 -0.43 17.09 -1.72
CA LYS A 287 0.82 17.10 -2.50
C LYS A 287 2.06 17.33 -1.64
N GLU A 288 1.96 18.16 -0.61
CA GLU A 288 3.04 18.43 0.31
C GLU A 288 3.56 17.21 1.06
N TYR A 289 2.74 16.16 1.21
CA TYR A 289 3.15 14.93 1.89
C TYR A 289 4.29 14.18 1.17
N LEU A 290 4.41 14.34 -0.14
CA LEU A 290 5.46 13.71 -0.94
C LEU A 290 6.77 14.52 -1.01
N GLN A 291 6.83 15.76 -0.52
CA GLN A 291 7.95 16.66 -0.74
C GLN A 291 9.30 16.06 -0.34
N ASN A 292 9.41 15.52 0.87
CA ASN A 292 10.65 14.92 1.35
C ASN A 292 11.00 13.62 0.60
N SER A 293 10.00 12.78 0.34
CA SER A 293 10.17 11.55 -0.44
C SER A 293 10.68 11.88 -1.85
N TYR A 294 10.16 12.93 -2.45
CA TYR A 294 10.62 13.40 -3.77
C TYR A 294 12.09 13.82 -3.76
N GLU A 295 12.54 14.56 -2.75
CA GLU A 295 13.95 14.97 -2.62
C GLU A 295 14.88 13.77 -2.45
N ILE A 296 14.47 12.80 -1.62
CA ILE A 296 15.25 11.58 -1.35
C ILE A 296 15.40 10.75 -2.63
N ILE A 297 14.31 10.55 -3.37
CA ILE A 297 14.28 9.69 -4.55
C ILE A 297 14.95 10.35 -5.75
N LYS A 298 14.75 11.66 -5.95
CA LYS A 298 15.34 12.41 -7.08
C LYS A 298 16.85 12.41 -7.05
N ARG A 299 17.47 12.44 -5.86
CA ARG A 299 18.92 12.47 -5.69
C ARG A 299 19.60 11.09 -5.77
N LYS A 300 18.80 10.02 -5.78
CA LYS A 300 19.29 8.64 -5.93
C LYS A 300 19.70 8.30 -7.38
N LYS A 301 19.30 9.13 -8.35
CA LYS A 301 19.63 9.01 -9.78
C LYS A 301 20.85 9.82 -10.14
#